data_be8795661ad840f888dcaa3ee4b680b0
#
_entry.id   be8795661ad840f888dcaa3ee4b680b0
#
_cell.length_a   1.000
_cell.length_b   1.000
_cell.length_c   1.000
_cell.angle_alpha   90.00
_cell.angle_beta   90.00
_cell.angle_gamma   90.00
#
_symmetry.space_group_name_H-M   'P 1'
#
loop_
_entity.id
_entity.type
_entity.pdbx_description
1 polymer ?
#
loop_
_entity_poly.entity_id
_entity_poly.type
_entity_poly.pdbx_seq_one_letter_code
_entity_poly.pdbx_strand_id
1 'polypeptide(L)'
;LVKDSQERLRDIRATLLDMTAVKIESSSEEDSYTIFEILNARGQDLASHELLKNYIMRYIQPVELRDEAKTKWEDMERVLGSSIDKFVRHYAIHRYGDIRDKYNSPYQAIQKNSRGKQVADLYNDIKLKSEYYEKLIHPSNGREGNCSSPEFEIFDFFRVKRFEQFRPILLSLMHQKEKEILDAKKYELTLKYIYNFFVCYTIIGEEKSNKLEDVVFKYSKLLEENYSDEVLQEFSTDLKGKLPGYEWFLNAFKNIGWSKHFGLYTGDKNKKRVQVVLEVIEKFVSQRNEVSEFSIEHMLPDAEDIKNSQIGNLIPLEEKLNGNLGKKPLSEKWDVYEKSTFFSCRGVVKQYKSKSFDPQKRTEFLAKLIFNNVLELNQFDFSKD
;
A
#
# COMPACT_ATOMS: atom_id res chain seq x y z
N LEU A 1 -29.90 -21.86 12.74
CA LEU A 1 -28.79 -21.81 11.77
C LEU A 1 -28.92 -22.88 10.67
N VAL A 2 -29.14 -24.18 10.97
CA VAL A 2 -29.26 -25.25 9.94
C VAL A 2 -30.58 -25.14 9.16
N LYS A 3 -31.70 -24.81 9.80
CA LYS A 3 -33.02 -24.59 9.13
C LYS A 3 -32.96 -23.40 8.16
N ASP A 4 -32.32 -22.33 8.56
CA ASP A 4 -32.12 -21.11 7.76
C ASP A 4 -31.25 -21.37 6.50
N SER A 5 -30.22 -22.24 6.61
CA SER A 5 -29.41 -22.64 5.47
C SER A 5 -30.15 -23.52 4.46
N GLN A 6 -31.06 -24.42 4.91
CA GLN A 6 -31.84 -25.24 4.01
C GLN A 6 -32.96 -24.43 3.29
N GLU A 7 -33.54 -23.49 3.97
CA GLU A 7 -34.55 -22.56 3.38
C GLU A 7 -33.87 -21.69 2.30
N ARG A 8 -32.73 -21.12 2.59
CA ARG A 8 -31.93 -20.35 1.63
C ARG A 8 -31.51 -21.17 0.40
N LEU A 9 -31.14 -22.43 0.57
CA LEU A 9 -30.79 -23.32 -0.55
C LEU A 9 -32.04 -23.63 -1.43
N ARG A 10 -33.23 -23.75 -0.83
CA ARG A 10 -34.47 -23.93 -1.57
C ARG A 10 -34.84 -22.68 -2.36
N ASP A 11 -34.69 -21.51 -1.78
CA ASP A 11 -34.92 -20.22 -2.44
C ASP A 11 -33.98 -20.00 -3.61
N ILE A 12 -32.70 -20.26 -3.43
CA ILE A 12 -31.68 -20.20 -4.50
C ILE A 12 -32.06 -21.17 -5.63
N ARG A 13 -32.42 -22.43 -5.28
CA ARG A 13 -32.84 -23.42 -6.27
C ARG A 13 -34.13 -22.98 -7.02
N ALA A 14 -35.10 -22.47 -6.31
CA ALA A 14 -36.34 -21.96 -6.92
C ALA A 14 -36.04 -20.82 -7.89
N THR A 15 -35.24 -19.84 -7.46
CA THR A 15 -34.81 -18.73 -8.30
C THR A 15 -34.06 -19.20 -9.56
N LEU A 16 -33.19 -20.18 -9.43
CA LEU A 16 -32.44 -20.73 -10.56
C LEU A 16 -33.34 -21.48 -11.55
N LEU A 17 -34.35 -22.17 -11.05
CA LEU A 17 -35.33 -22.91 -11.92
C LEU A 17 -36.33 -21.96 -12.63
N ASP A 18 -36.60 -20.80 -12.03
CA ASP A 18 -37.48 -19.78 -12.59
C ASP A 18 -36.75 -18.80 -13.53
N MET A 19 -35.42 -18.90 -13.63
CA MET A 19 -34.66 -18.07 -14.54
C MET A 19 -34.93 -18.41 -16.00
N THR A 20 -35.20 -17.39 -16.80
CA THR A 20 -35.22 -17.51 -18.25
C THR A 20 -33.85 -17.20 -18.85
N ALA A 21 -33.29 -18.14 -19.58
CA ALA A 21 -32.03 -17.95 -20.29
C ALA A 21 -32.28 -17.88 -21.80
N VAL A 22 -31.65 -16.94 -22.47
CA VAL A 22 -31.61 -16.83 -23.92
C VAL A 22 -30.25 -17.35 -24.40
N LYS A 23 -30.23 -18.43 -25.16
CA LYS A 23 -29.03 -18.94 -25.82
C LYS A 23 -28.94 -18.27 -27.20
N ILE A 24 -27.84 -17.56 -27.44
CA ILE A 24 -27.50 -16.98 -28.75
C ILE A 24 -26.34 -17.77 -29.32
N GLU A 25 -26.54 -18.37 -30.48
CA GLU A 25 -25.48 -19.03 -31.24
C GLU A 25 -24.98 -18.08 -32.31
N SER A 26 -23.69 -17.89 -32.37
CA SER A 26 -23.01 -17.04 -33.33
C SER A 26 -22.24 -17.89 -34.34
N SER A 27 -22.16 -17.44 -35.60
CA SER A 27 -21.45 -18.15 -36.67
C SER A 27 -19.96 -17.87 -36.67
N SER A 28 -19.51 -16.85 -35.95
CA SER A 28 -18.09 -16.49 -35.81
C SER A 28 -17.78 -15.93 -34.42
N GLU A 29 -16.51 -15.99 -34.05
CA GLU A 29 -16.03 -15.36 -32.80
C GLU A 29 -16.19 -13.83 -32.84
N GLU A 30 -15.97 -13.19 -34.01
CA GLU A 30 -16.14 -11.76 -34.20
C GLU A 30 -17.59 -11.33 -33.95
N ASP A 31 -18.57 -12.10 -34.42
CA ASP A 31 -20.00 -11.84 -34.14
C ASP A 31 -20.31 -12.03 -32.67
N SER A 32 -19.71 -13.03 -32.03
CA SER A 32 -19.87 -13.26 -30.59
C SER A 32 -19.40 -12.03 -29.78
N TYR A 33 -18.23 -11.47 -30.09
CA TYR A 33 -17.73 -10.26 -29.45
C TYR A 33 -18.64 -9.05 -29.72
N THR A 34 -19.15 -8.90 -30.94
CA THR A 34 -20.07 -7.82 -31.29
C THR A 34 -21.39 -7.89 -30.52
N ILE A 35 -21.99 -9.08 -30.48
CA ILE A 35 -23.23 -9.35 -29.74
C ILE A 35 -23.02 -9.06 -28.25
N PHE A 36 -21.91 -9.49 -27.69
CA PHE A 36 -21.53 -9.24 -26.31
C PHE A 36 -21.44 -7.74 -25.99
N GLU A 37 -20.76 -6.93 -26.81
CA GLU A 37 -20.69 -5.47 -26.66
C GLU A 37 -22.08 -4.80 -26.74
N ILE A 38 -22.94 -5.24 -27.68
CA ILE A 38 -24.29 -4.67 -27.88
C ILE A 38 -25.21 -5.01 -26.69
N LEU A 39 -25.16 -6.24 -26.20
CA LEU A 39 -25.99 -6.67 -25.06
C LEU A 39 -25.61 -5.93 -23.78
N ASN A 40 -24.32 -5.70 -23.58
CA ASN A 40 -23.81 -4.96 -22.42
C ASN A 40 -24.13 -3.47 -22.46
N ALA A 41 -24.25 -2.86 -23.65
CA ALA A 41 -24.68 -1.47 -23.78
C ALA A 41 -26.13 -1.25 -23.34
N ARG A 42 -26.90 -2.31 -23.10
CA ARG A 42 -28.32 -2.29 -22.76
C ARG A 42 -28.66 -2.94 -21.42
N GLY A 43 -27.68 -3.54 -20.74
CA GLY A 43 -27.87 -4.28 -19.49
C GLY A 43 -27.10 -3.68 -18.31
N GLN A 44 -26.78 -4.52 -17.33
CA GLN A 44 -25.91 -4.15 -16.24
C GLN A 44 -24.49 -3.97 -16.78
N ASP A 45 -23.83 -2.83 -16.47
CA ASP A 45 -22.48 -2.54 -16.95
C ASP A 45 -21.53 -3.68 -16.55
N LEU A 46 -20.86 -4.25 -17.55
CA LEU A 46 -19.79 -5.20 -17.29
C LEU A 46 -18.59 -4.53 -16.64
N ALA A 47 -17.85 -5.31 -15.88
CA ALA A 47 -16.60 -4.88 -15.30
C ALA A 47 -15.58 -4.46 -16.38
N SER A 48 -14.76 -3.46 -16.07
CA SER A 48 -13.78 -2.93 -17.05
C SER A 48 -12.80 -3.99 -17.56
N HIS A 49 -12.45 -4.97 -16.73
CA HIS A 49 -11.54 -6.06 -17.13
C HIS A 49 -12.18 -6.99 -18.17
N GLU A 50 -13.47 -7.29 -18.07
CA GLU A 50 -14.18 -8.14 -19.02
C GLU A 50 -14.29 -7.46 -20.39
N LEU A 51 -14.64 -6.17 -20.40
CA LEU A 51 -14.68 -5.39 -21.64
C LEU A 51 -13.29 -5.31 -22.30
N LEU A 52 -12.25 -5.16 -21.50
CA LEU A 52 -10.87 -5.10 -21.99
C LEU A 52 -10.40 -6.45 -22.54
N LYS A 53 -10.76 -7.56 -21.88
CA LYS A 53 -10.52 -8.92 -22.37
C LYS A 53 -11.12 -9.10 -23.76
N ASN A 54 -12.39 -8.77 -23.90
CA ASN A 54 -13.09 -8.92 -25.17
C ASN A 54 -12.48 -8.04 -26.28
N TYR A 55 -12.13 -6.80 -25.95
CA TYR A 55 -11.46 -5.91 -26.89
C TYR A 55 -10.14 -6.51 -27.39
N ILE A 56 -9.31 -7.02 -26.49
CA ILE A 56 -8.03 -7.65 -26.86
C ILE A 56 -8.27 -8.89 -27.70
N MET A 57 -9.14 -9.82 -27.27
CA MET A 57 -9.41 -11.06 -27.99
C MET A 57 -9.97 -10.83 -29.39
N ARG A 58 -10.77 -9.77 -29.56
CA ARG A 58 -11.34 -9.39 -30.86
C ARG A 58 -10.31 -8.84 -31.83
N TYR A 59 -9.39 -8.01 -31.38
CA TYR A 59 -8.51 -7.23 -32.24
C TYR A 59 -7.04 -7.64 -32.22
N ILE A 60 -6.65 -8.64 -31.43
CA ILE A 60 -5.26 -9.12 -31.39
C ILE A 60 -4.87 -9.76 -32.74
N GLN A 61 -3.70 -9.39 -33.24
CA GLN A 61 -3.14 -9.94 -34.44
C GLN A 61 -1.67 -10.33 -34.23
N PRO A 62 -1.16 -11.38 -34.84
CA PRO A 62 -1.91 -12.33 -35.67
C PRO A 62 -2.90 -13.18 -34.82
N VAL A 63 -3.93 -13.75 -35.49
CA VAL A 63 -5.03 -14.48 -34.82
C VAL A 63 -4.55 -15.67 -33.99
N GLU A 64 -3.45 -16.28 -34.39
CA GLU A 64 -2.81 -17.41 -33.71
C GLU A 64 -2.39 -17.08 -32.26
N LEU A 65 -2.15 -15.79 -31.95
CA LEU A 65 -1.85 -15.35 -30.60
C LEU A 65 -3.08 -15.34 -29.67
N ARG A 66 -4.30 -15.46 -30.20
CA ARG A 66 -5.55 -15.33 -29.43
C ARG A 66 -5.69 -16.41 -28.36
N ASP A 67 -5.40 -17.66 -28.68
CA ASP A 67 -5.53 -18.77 -27.74
C ASP A 67 -4.51 -18.65 -26.59
N GLU A 68 -3.28 -18.26 -26.91
CA GLU A 68 -2.28 -17.97 -25.89
C GLU A 68 -2.70 -16.79 -25.02
N ALA A 69 -3.15 -15.70 -25.64
CA ALA A 69 -3.60 -14.52 -24.93
C ALA A 69 -4.79 -14.81 -24.00
N LYS A 70 -5.72 -15.65 -24.45
CA LYS A 70 -6.86 -16.10 -23.64
C LYS A 70 -6.41 -16.87 -22.41
N THR A 71 -5.54 -17.87 -22.58
CA THR A 71 -5.01 -18.66 -21.47
C THR A 71 -4.26 -17.79 -20.45
N LYS A 72 -3.42 -16.88 -20.94
CA LYS A 72 -2.67 -15.96 -20.06
C LYS A 72 -3.57 -14.95 -19.37
N TRP A 73 -4.66 -14.51 -20.01
CA TRP A 73 -5.64 -13.65 -19.38
C TRP A 73 -6.38 -14.36 -18.25
N GLU A 74 -6.77 -15.63 -18.45
CA GLU A 74 -7.38 -16.47 -17.41
C GLU A 74 -6.43 -16.67 -16.22
N ASP A 75 -5.13 -16.87 -16.47
CA ASP A 75 -4.12 -16.91 -15.43
C ASP A 75 -4.05 -15.57 -14.65
N MET A 76 -4.07 -14.45 -15.36
CA MET A 76 -4.07 -13.10 -14.75
C MET A 76 -5.33 -12.89 -13.89
N GLU A 77 -6.51 -13.26 -14.39
CA GLU A 77 -7.76 -13.21 -13.63
C GLU A 77 -7.68 -14.06 -12.34
N ARG A 78 -7.10 -15.24 -12.42
CA ARG A 78 -6.92 -16.14 -11.27
C ARG A 78 -5.96 -15.55 -10.24
N VAL A 79 -4.84 -14.98 -10.68
CA VAL A 79 -3.78 -14.43 -9.80
C VAL A 79 -4.25 -13.12 -9.15
N LEU A 80 -4.83 -12.20 -9.91
CA LEU A 80 -5.27 -10.90 -9.40
C LEU A 80 -6.61 -10.99 -8.65
N GLY A 81 -7.42 -12.01 -8.92
CA GLY A 81 -8.72 -12.24 -8.25
C GLY A 81 -9.59 -10.98 -8.20
N SER A 82 -10.12 -10.65 -7.03
CA SER A 82 -10.96 -9.47 -6.83
C SER A 82 -10.25 -8.13 -7.05
N SER A 83 -8.94 -8.11 -7.27
CA SER A 83 -8.16 -6.90 -7.53
C SER A 83 -8.05 -6.55 -9.02
N ILE A 84 -8.59 -7.37 -9.93
CA ILE A 84 -8.41 -7.19 -11.38
C ILE A 84 -8.99 -5.87 -11.90
N ASP A 85 -10.16 -5.45 -11.45
CA ASP A 85 -10.74 -4.16 -11.85
C ASP A 85 -9.95 -2.97 -11.30
N LYS A 86 -9.40 -3.10 -10.10
CA LYS A 86 -8.48 -2.11 -9.55
C LYS A 86 -7.21 -2.05 -10.37
N PHE A 87 -6.69 -3.19 -10.81
CA PHE A 87 -5.54 -3.25 -11.72
C PHE A 87 -5.83 -2.51 -13.02
N VAL A 88 -6.93 -2.79 -13.70
CA VAL A 88 -7.29 -2.10 -14.95
C VAL A 88 -7.41 -0.58 -14.74
N ARG A 89 -8.00 -0.14 -13.63
CA ARG A 89 -8.05 1.28 -13.28
C ARG A 89 -6.66 1.87 -13.06
N HIS A 90 -5.80 1.21 -12.29
CA HIS A 90 -4.46 1.68 -11.99
C HIS A 90 -3.58 1.66 -13.23
N TYR A 91 -3.74 0.67 -14.11
CA TYR A 91 -3.10 0.62 -15.42
C TYR A 91 -3.50 1.81 -16.30
N ALA A 92 -4.79 2.12 -16.38
CA ALA A 92 -5.28 3.27 -17.13
C ALA A 92 -4.70 4.60 -16.61
N ILE A 93 -4.64 4.77 -15.30
CA ILE A 93 -4.00 5.94 -14.66
C ILE A 93 -2.50 5.98 -14.96
N HIS A 94 -1.82 4.86 -14.81
CA HIS A 94 -0.41 4.71 -15.09
C HIS A 94 -0.05 5.15 -16.53
N ARG A 95 -0.86 4.78 -17.52
CA ARG A 95 -0.60 5.08 -18.92
C ARG A 95 -1.11 6.45 -19.38
N TYR A 96 -2.21 6.93 -18.82
CA TYR A 96 -2.93 8.09 -19.36
C TYR A 96 -3.10 9.24 -18.37
N GLY A 97 -2.69 9.07 -17.12
CA GLY A 97 -2.84 10.08 -16.07
C GLY A 97 -4.29 10.20 -15.59
N ASP A 98 -4.79 11.41 -15.41
CA ASP A 98 -6.18 11.63 -14.98
C ASP A 98 -7.17 11.23 -16.09
N ILE A 99 -7.96 10.20 -15.78
CA ILE A 99 -8.95 9.64 -16.70
C ILE A 99 -10.40 10.03 -16.34
N ARG A 100 -10.65 10.69 -15.21
CA ARG A 100 -11.99 10.88 -14.61
C ARG A 100 -12.92 11.73 -15.48
N ASP A 101 -12.43 12.88 -15.94
CA ASP A 101 -13.27 13.84 -16.67
C ASP A 101 -13.31 13.58 -18.18
N LYS A 102 -12.46 12.71 -18.68
CA LYS A 102 -12.31 12.44 -20.13
C LYS A 102 -12.98 11.15 -20.58
N TYR A 103 -13.19 10.21 -19.65
CA TYR A 103 -13.63 8.87 -19.98
C TYR A 103 -14.65 8.38 -18.93
N ASN A 104 -15.70 7.67 -19.39
CA ASN A 104 -16.72 7.12 -18.50
C ASN A 104 -16.23 5.90 -17.69
N SER A 105 -15.16 5.24 -18.18
CA SER A 105 -14.58 4.07 -17.52
C SER A 105 -13.09 3.91 -17.84
N PRO A 106 -12.32 3.16 -17.00
CA PRO A 106 -10.94 2.78 -17.31
C PRO A 106 -10.80 2.05 -18.65
N TYR A 107 -11.75 1.18 -18.99
CA TYR A 107 -11.80 0.51 -20.29
C TYR A 107 -11.85 1.50 -21.45
N GLN A 108 -12.74 2.51 -21.40
CA GLN A 108 -12.82 3.52 -22.47
C GLN A 108 -11.53 4.32 -22.61
N ALA A 109 -10.85 4.63 -21.48
CA ALA A 109 -9.57 5.29 -21.53
C ALA A 109 -8.53 4.45 -22.32
N ILE A 110 -8.45 3.16 -22.00
CA ILE A 110 -7.53 2.24 -22.69
C ILE A 110 -7.90 2.10 -24.16
N GLN A 111 -9.16 1.78 -24.46
CA GLN A 111 -9.64 1.57 -25.84
C GLN A 111 -9.39 2.79 -26.75
N LYS A 112 -9.75 3.99 -26.29
CA LYS A 112 -9.60 5.21 -27.11
C LYS A 112 -8.14 5.57 -27.38
N ASN A 113 -7.25 5.34 -26.39
CA ASN A 113 -5.83 5.66 -26.53
C ASN A 113 -5.01 4.55 -27.22
N SER A 114 -5.58 3.36 -27.38
CA SER A 114 -4.94 2.26 -28.13
C SER A 114 -5.39 2.18 -29.61
N ARG A 115 -6.32 3.02 -30.04
CA ARG A 115 -6.73 3.07 -31.46
C ARG A 115 -5.55 3.38 -32.35
N GLY A 116 -5.39 2.58 -33.41
CA GLY A 116 -4.29 2.72 -34.40
C GLY A 116 -2.95 2.12 -33.93
N LYS A 117 -2.90 1.54 -32.72
CA LYS A 117 -1.74 0.77 -32.21
C LYS A 117 -2.01 -0.72 -32.43
N GLN A 118 -0.94 -1.53 -32.45
CA GLN A 118 -1.10 -2.99 -32.48
C GLN A 118 -1.65 -3.45 -31.11
N VAL A 119 -2.76 -4.18 -31.13
CA VAL A 119 -3.40 -4.67 -29.91
C VAL A 119 -2.51 -5.71 -29.20
N ALA A 120 -1.65 -6.41 -29.95
CA ALA A 120 -0.63 -7.27 -29.36
C ALA A 120 0.33 -6.53 -28.43
N ASP A 121 0.76 -5.32 -28.79
CA ASP A 121 1.63 -4.50 -27.93
C ASP A 121 0.91 -4.05 -26.67
N LEU A 122 -0.36 -3.65 -26.79
CA LEU A 122 -1.21 -3.34 -25.64
C LEU A 122 -1.35 -4.55 -24.69
N TYR A 123 -1.61 -5.72 -25.26
CA TYR A 123 -1.74 -6.98 -24.50
C TYR A 123 -0.43 -7.30 -23.77
N ASN A 124 0.70 -7.23 -24.44
CA ASN A 124 2.02 -7.49 -23.84
C ASN A 124 2.33 -6.51 -22.69
N ASP A 125 2.00 -5.24 -22.87
CA ASP A 125 2.19 -4.23 -21.82
C ASP A 125 1.27 -4.49 -20.62
N ILE A 126 0.00 -4.84 -20.84
CA ILE A 126 -0.94 -5.20 -19.75
C ILE A 126 -0.45 -6.43 -19.01
N LYS A 127 -0.01 -7.47 -19.72
CA LYS A 127 0.55 -8.69 -19.14
C LYS A 127 1.73 -8.36 -18.24
N LEU A 128 2.73 -7.64 -18.73
CA LEU A 128 3.90 -7.23 -17.97
C LEU A 128 3.50 -6.44 -16.71
N LYS A 129 2.61 -5.46 -16.85
CA LYS A 129 2.16 -4.65 -15.71
C LYS A 129 1.32 -5.45 -14.71
N SER A 130 0.63 -6.52 -15.15
CA SER A 130 -0.07 -7.43 -14.23
C SER A 130 0.89 -8.23 -13.35
N GLU A 131 2.04 -8.64 -13.87
CA GLU A 131 3.11 -9.30 -13.11
C GLU A 131 3.71 -8.36 -12.04
N TYR A 132 3.89 -7.08 -12.37
CA TYR A 132 4.27 -6.09 -11.36
C TYR A 132 3.17 -5.87 -10.32
N TYR A 133 1.91 -5.82 -10.77
CA TYR A 133 0.79 -5.61 -9.86
C TYR A 133 0.60 -6.76 -8.88
N GLU A 134 0.88 -8.00 -9.30
CA GLU A 134 0.93 -9.17 -8.43
C GLU A 134 1.92 -8.96 -7.28
N LYS A 135 3.13 -8.47 -7.54
CA LYS A 135 4.12 -8.14 -6.50
C LYS A 135 3.58 -7.14 -5.48
N LEU A 136 2.74 -6.19 -5.91
CA LEU A 136 2.14 -5.17 -5.04
C LEU A 136 0.98 -5.68 -4.18
N ILE A 137 0.29 -6.75 -4.61
CA ILE A 137 -0.88 -7.29 -3.89
C ILE A 137 -0.58 -8.60 -3.17
N HIS A 138 0.40 -9.36 -3.67
CA HIS A 138 0.88 -10.62 -3.13
C HIS A 138 2.41 -10.64 -3.05
N PRO A 139 3.03 -9.69 -2.31
CA PRO A 139 4.47 -9.69 -2.17
C PRO A 139 4.92 -10.96 -1.46
N SER A 140 6.01 -11.54 -1.93
CA SER A 140 6.63 -12.72 -1.34
C SER A 140 8.15 -12.60 -1.35
N ASN A 141 8.80 -13.14 -0.32
CA ASN A 141 10.23 -13.10 -0.08
C ASN A 141 10.83 -14.51 -0.11
N GLY A 142 12.15 -14.62 -0.23
CA GLY A 142 12.89 -15.87 -0.23
C GLY A 142 13.29 -16.36 -1.61
N ARG A 143 13.75 -17.63 -1.70
CA ARG A 143 14.31 -18.20 -2.95
C ARG A 143 13.32 -18.25 -4.11
N GLU A 144 12.04 -18.45 -3.81
CA GLU A 144 10.95 -18.50 -4.80
C GLU A 144 10.05 -17.26 -4.71
N GLY A 145 10.51 -16.22 -4.00
CA GLY A 145 9.78 -14.98 -3.83
C GLY A 145 9.80 -14.10 -5.08
N ASN A 146 8.76 -13.29 -5.24
CA ASN A 146 8.61 -12.38 -6.37
C ASN A 146 9.20 -10.97 -6.13
N CYS A 147 9.74 -10.71 -4.91
CA CYS A 147 10.28 -9.42 -4.49
C CYS A 147 11.72 -9.55 -3.96
N SER A 148 12.53 -8.53 -4.15
CA SER A 148 13.73 -8.34 -3.32
C SER A 148 13.35 -8.04 -1.86
N SER A 149 14.29 -8.20 -0.91
CA SER A 149 13.99 -7.93 0.51
C SER A 149 13.49 -6.50 0.76
N PRO A 150 14.10 -5.43 0.19
CA PRO A 150 13.56 -4.09 0.34
C PRO A 150 12.18 -3.89 -0.28
N GLU A 151 11.93 -4.48 -1.46
CA GLU A 151 10.61 -4.43 -2.10
C GLU A 151 9.54 -5.12 -1.25
N PHE A 152 9.86 -6.33 -0.75
CA PHE A 152 8.93 -7.10 0.08
C PHE A 152 8.45 -6.30 1.29
N GLU A 153 9.37 -5.73 2.05
CA GLU A 153 9.02 -4.98 3.25
C GLU A 153 8.09 -3.80 2.96
N ILE A 154 8.40 -3.04 1.91
CA ILE A 154 7.64 -1.85 1.54
C ILE A 154 6.28 -2.24 0.95
N PHE A 155 6.24 -3.22 0.06
CA PHE A 155 4.99 -3.65 -0.58
C PHE A 155 4.06 -4.36 0.42
N ASP A 156 4.60 -5.19 1.32
CA ASP A 156 3.80 -5.81 2.37
C ASP A 156 3.22 -4.77 3.34
N PHE A 157 4.02 -3.79 3.72
CA PHE A 157 3.54 -2.66 4.51
C PHE A 157 2.39 -1.92 3.80
N PHE A 158 2.54 -1.59 2.52
CA PHE A 158 1.49 -0.93 1.74
C PHE A 158 0.24 -1.80 1.60
N ARG A 159 0.39 -3.11 1.40
CA ARG A 159 -0.69 -4.07 1.37
C ARG A 159 -1.47 -4.11 2.68
N VAL A 160 -0.77 -4.30 3.80
CA VAL A 160 -1.36 -4.37 5.16
C VAL A 160 -2.05 -3.06 5.54
N LYS A 161 -1.47 -1.92 5.18
CA LYS A 161 -2.04 -0.58 5.45
C LYS A 161 -3.04 -0.12 4.38
N ARG A 162 -3.29 -0.93 3.33
CA ARG A 162 -4.20 -0.64 2.21
C ARG A 162 -3.84 0.65 1.47
N PHE A 163 -2.55 0.92 1.29
CA PHE A 163 -2.05 2.08 0.57
C PHE A 163 -1.98 1.77 -0.93
N GLU A 164 -3.11 1.93 -1.61
CA GLU A 164 -3.29 1.53 -3.01
C GLU A 164 -3.04 2.66 -4.02
N GLN A 165 -3.15 3.93 -3.61
CA GLN A 165 -3.11 5.08 -4.52
C GLN A 165 -1.81 5.23 -5.30
N PHE A 166 -0.68 4.82 -4.73
CA PHE A 166 0.62 4.94 -5.38
C PHE A 166 0.95 3.77 -6.32
N ARG A 167 0.10 2.77 -6.44
CA ARG A 167 0.32 1.64 -7.36
C ARG A 167 0.57 2.09 -8.81
N PRO A 168 -0.12 3.10 -9.39
CA PRO A 168 0.22 3.59 -10.73
C PRO A 168 1.66 4.10 -10.86
N ILE A 169 2.18 4.83 -9.86
CA ILE A 169 3.58 5.28 -9.84
C ILE A 169 4.54 4.10 -9.69
N LEU A 170 4.20 3.15 -8.81
CA LEU A 170 5.03 1.96 -8.59
C LEU A 170 5.15 1.11 -9.85
N LEU A 171 4.08 1.00 -10.66
CA LEU A 171 4.14 0.33 -11.98
C LEU A 171 5.15 0.99 -12.91
N SER A 172 5.20 2.34 -12.95
CA SER A 172 6.17 3.08 -13.76
C SER A 172 7.60 2.86 -13.27
N LEU A 173 7.83 2.98 -11.96
CA LEU A 173 9.16 2.79 -11.37
C LEU A 173 9.71 1.37 -11.60
N MET A 174 8.86 0.34 -11.41
CA MET A 174 9.23 -1.06 -11.66
C MET A 174 9.58 -1.28 -13.14
N HIS A 175 8.81 -0.66 -14.06
CA HIS A 175 9.08 -0.77 -15.49
C HIS A 175 10.39 -0.09 -15.88
N GLN A 176 10.69 1.09 -15.37
CA GLN A 176 11.94 1.77 -15.66
C GLN A 176 13.17 1.03 -15.07
N LYS A 177 12.99 0.41 -13.89
CA LYS A 177 14.01 -0.48 -13.30
C LYS A 177 14.27 -1.70 -14.19
N GLU A 178 13.22 -2.37 -14.67
CA GLU A 178 13.37 -3.56 -15.51
C GLU A 178 14.00 -3.25 -16.87
N LYS A 179 13.75 -2.06 -17.40
CA LYS A 179 14.43 -1.54 -18.60
C LYS A 179 15.87 -1.08 -18.35
N GLU A 180 16.36 -1.18 -17.14
CA GLU A 180 17.69 -0.68 -16.74
C GLU A 180 17.89 0.84 -16.97
N ILE A 181 16.79 1.60 -17.11
CA ILE A 181 16.82 3.06 -17.24
C ILE A 181 16.89 3.69 -15.84
N LEU A 182 16.15 3.14 -14.89
CA LEU A 182 16.24 3.49 -13.48
C LEU A 182 17.19 2.52 -12.79
N ASP A 183 18.30 3.05 -12.30
CA ASP A 183 19.28 2.28 -11.52
C ASP A 183 18.64 1.61 -10.30
N ALA A 184 19.07 0.39 -9.98
CA ALA A 184 18.48 -0.41 -8.91
C ALA A 184 18.60 0.27 -7.53
N LYS A 185 19.71 0.92 -7.23
CA LYS A 185 19.94 1.64 -5.97
C LYS A 185 19.03 2.87 -5.87
N LYS A 186 18.91 3.63 -6.97
CA LYS A 186 18.02 4.80 -7.05
C LYS A 186 16.55 4.39 -6.94
N TYR A 187 16.18 3.24 -7.52
CA TYR A 187 14.85 2.64 -7.34
C TYR A 187 14.56 2.32 -5.88
N GLU A 188 15.45 1.64 -5.18
CA GLU A 188 15.29 1.31 -3.75
C GLU A 188 15.20 2.57 -2.88
N LEU A 189 16.01 3.59 -3.17
CA LEU A 189 15.91 4.89 -2.49
C LEU A 189 14.56 5.56 -2.73
N THR A 190 14.03 5.48 -3.95
CA THR A 190 12.71 6.02 -4.29
C THR A 190 11.60 5.29 -3.54
N LEU A 191 11.65 3.97 -3.45
CA LEU A 191 10.70 3.19 -2.65
C LEU A 191 10.77 3.57 -1.17
N LYS A 192 11.97 3.69 -0.61
CA LYS A 192 12.19 4.15 0.77
C LYS A 192 11.61 5.54 0.99
N TYR A 193 11.81 6.46 0.03
CA TYR A 193 11.25 7.81 0.09
C TYR A 193 9.71 7.80 0.13
N ILE A 194 9.07 7.04 -0.75
CA ILE A 194 7.60 6.90 -0.78
C ILE A 194 7.09 6.30 0.53
N TYR A 195 7.77 5.29 1.06
CA TYR A 195 7.45 4.68 2.35
C TYR A 195 7.54 5.70 3.49
N ASN A 196 8.65 6.43 3.59
CA ASN A 196 8.88 7.45 4.61
C ASN A 196 7.85 8.58 4.52
N PHE A 197 7.55 9.03 3.30
CA PHE A 197 6.48 9.99 3.06
C PHE A 197 5.13 9.48 3.55
N PHE A 198 4.79 8.24 3.25
CA PHE A 198 3.53 7.64 3.67
C PHE A 198 3.43 7.51 5.20
N VAL A 199 4.51 7.12 5.87
CA VAL A 199 4.58 7.08 7.35
C VAL A 199 4.33 8.48 7.91
N CYS A 200 5.00 9.49 7.37
CA CYS A 200 4.82 10.88 7.81
C CYS A 200 3.39 11.38 7.55
N TYR A 201 2.91 11.26 6.32
CA TYR A 201 1.67 11.88 5.85
C TYR A 201 0.42 11.18 6.39
N THR A 202 0.36 9.85 6.26
CA THR A 202 -0.86 9.09 6.59
C THR A 202 -0.84 8.51 8.00
N ILE A 203 0.31 7.96 8.45
CA ILE A 203 0.36 7.32 9.77
C ILE A 203 0.49 8.37 10.87
N ILE A 204 1.44 9.30 10.75
CA ILE A 204 1.67 10.32 11.76
C ILE A 204 0.69 11.48 11.60
N GLY A 205 0.52 11.98 10.39
CA GLY A 205 -0.30 13.14 10.09
C GLY A 205 -1.79 12.89 9.97
N GLU A 206 -2.22 11.63 9.80
CA GLU A 206 -3.62 11.23 9.53
C GLU A 206 -4.25 11.94 8.31
N GLU A 207 -3.40 12.41 7.39
CA GLU A 207 -3.87 13.05 6.18
C GLU A 207 -4.49 12.04 5.20
N LYS A 208 -5.49 12.51 4.48
CA LYS A 208 -6.21 11.66 3.51
C LYS A 208 -5.44 11.56 2.20
N SER A 209 -5.25 10.35 1.73
CA SER A 209 -4.49 10.03 0.52
C SER A 209 -5.14 10.54 -0.80
N ASN A 210 -6.45 10.85 -0.80
CA ASN A 210 -7.09 11.46 -1.97
C ASN A 210 -6.53 12.85 -2.33
N LYS A 211 -5.90 13.55 -1.38
CA LYS A 211 -5.20 14.82 -1.63
C LYS A 211 -3.91 14.66 -2.45
N LEU A 212 -3.50 13.41 -2.74
CA LEU A 212 -2.29 13.07 -3.50
C LEU A 212 -2.60 12.64 -4.94
N GLU A 213 -3.88 12.64 -5.35
CA GLU A 213 -4.29 12.15 -6.67
C GLU A 213 -3.65 12.94 -7.82
N ASP A 214 -3.51 14.25 -7.69
CA ASP A 214 -2.84 15.10 -8.67
C ASP A 214 -1.38 14.71 -8.90
N VAL A 215 -0.66 14.39 -7.83
CA VAL A 215 0.73 13.89 -7.89
C VAL A 215 0.75 12.52 -8.57
N VAL A 216 -0.17 11.63 -8.18
CA VAL A 216 -0.24 10.28 -8.77
C VAL A 216 -0.53 10.36 -10.28
N PHE A 217 -1.51 11.15 -10.68
CA PHE A 217 -1.90 11.28 -12.09
C PHE A 217 -0.80 11.90 -12.96
N LYS A 218 -0.11 12.91 -12.45
CA LYS A 218 1.00 13.58 -13.14
C LYS A 218 2.18 12.63 -13.31
N TYR A 219 2.66 12.08 -12.20
CA TYR A 219 3.96 11.39 -12.20
C TYR A 219 3.90 9.93 -12.61
N SER A 220 2.75 9.25 -12.47
CA SER A 220 2.63 7.90 -13.01
C SER A 220 2.87 7.86 -14.52
N LYS A 221 2.28 8.81 -15.25
CA LYS A 221 2.47 8.94 -16.68
C LYS A 221 3.86 9.48 -17.07
N LEU A 222 4.33 10.55 -16.39
CA LEU A 222 5.63 11.14 -16.71
C LEU A 222 6.80 10.18 -16.50
N LEU A 223 6.78 9.43 -15.39
CA LEU A 223 7.81 8.42 -15.11
C LEU A 223 7.76 7.24 -16.08
N GLU A 224 6.60 6.92 -16.64
CA GLU A 224 6.49 5.87 -17.64
C GLU A 224 6.98 6.30 -19.03
N GLU A 225 6.60 7.50 -19.47
CA GLU A 225 6.85 7.96 -20.84
C GLU A 225 8.16 8.73 -21.00
N ASN A 226 8.56 9.50 -19.98
CA ASN A 226 9.66 10.46 -20.04
C ASN A 226 10.52 10.41 -18.79
N TYR A 227 10.90 9.20 -18.34
CA TYR A 227 11.76 9.08 -17.17
C TYR A 227 13.06 9.85 -17.35
N SER A 228 13.38 10.65 -16.35
CA SER A 228 14.72 11.22 -16.12
C SER A 228 14.92 11.49 -14.64
N ASP A 229 16.15 11.73 -14.22
CA ASP A 229 16.45 12.06 -12.84
C ASP A 229 15.80 13.38 -12.41
N GLU A 230 15.66 14.32 -13.34
CA GLU A 230 14.96 15.58 -13.11
C GLU A 230 13.47 15.34 -12.83
N VAL A 231 12.80 14.46 -13.58
CA VAL A 231 11.39 14.10 -13.36
C VAL A 231 11.24 13.40 -12.01
N LEU A 232 12.19 12.52 -11.65
CA LEU A 232 12.17 11.86 -10.34
C LEU A 232 12.39 12.87 -9.20
N GLN A 233 13.26 13.86 -9.39
CA GLN A 233 13.50 14.93 -8.44
C GLN A 233 12.28 15.86 -8.31
N GLU A 234 11.63 16.20 -9.43
CA GLU A 234 10.37 16.96 -9.41
C GLU A 234 9.27 16.20 -8.64
N PHE A 235 9.12 14.90 -8.91
CA PHE A 235 8.18 14.05 -8.17
C PHE A 235 8.42 14.10 -6.66
N SER A 236 9.67 13.94 -6.24
CA SER A 236 10.02 13.98 -4.82
C SER A 236 9.74 15.37 -4.20
N THR A 237 10.00 16.43 -4.95
CA THR A 237 9.77 17.81 -4.52
C THR A 237 8.27 18.13 -4.39
N ASP A 238 7.46 17.74 -5.38
CA ASP A 238 6.01 17.93 -5.35
C ASP A 238 5.37 17.11 -4.22
N LEU A 239 5.85 15.88 -4.01
CA LEU A 239 5.37 15.02 -2.93
C LEU A 239 5.72 15.62 -1.55
N LYS A 240 6.97 16.09 -1.38
CA LYS A 240 7.41 16.78 -0.17
C LYS A 240 6.60 18.05 0.08
N GLY A 241 6.26 18.79 -0.98
CA GLY A 241 5.42 19.99 -0.89
C GLY A 241 4.02 19.75 -0.32
N LYS A 242 3.55 18.48 -0.29
CA LYS A 242 2.31 18.09 0.40
C LYS A 242 2.45 17.96 1.91
N LEU A 243 3.68 17.97 2.45
CA LEU A 243 3.95 17.91 3.88
C LEU A 243 4.07 19.33 4.43
N PRO A 244 3.26 19.69 5.43
CA PRO A 244 3.54 20.88 6.25
C PRO A 244 4.88 20.71 7.00
N GLY A 245 5.42 21.81 7.51
CA GLY A 245 6.72 21.78 8.18
C GLY A 245 6.77 21.00 9.49
N TYR A 246 7.92 21.08 10.18
CA TYR A 246 8.16 20.34 11.44
C TYR A 246 7.16 20.63 12.55
N GLU A 247 6.67 21.87 12.68
CA GLU A 247 5.68 22.21 13.72
C GLU A 247 4.37 21.44 13.55
N TRP A 248 3.91 21.27 12.31
CA TRP A 248 2.75 20.42 12.04
C TRP A 248 3.04 18.96 12.42
N PHE A 249 4.21 18.44 12.02
CA PHE A 249 4.62 17.09 12.35
C PHE A 249 4.66 16.86 13.86
N LEU A 250 5.28 17.79 14.61
CA LEU A 250 5.36 17.72 16.07
C LEU A 250 3.98 17.69 16.71
N ASN A 251 3.07 18.55 16.26
CA ASN A 251 1.70 18.58 16.77
C ASN A 251 0.95 17.28 16.48
N ALA A 252 1.07 16.73 15.27
CA ALA A 252 0.48 15.44 14.92
C ALA A 252 1.09 14.29 15.73
N PHE A 253 2.41 14.32 15.96
CA PHE A 253 3.15 13.31 16.71
C PHE A 253 2.77 13.29 18.20
N LYS A 254 2.54 14.45 18.81
CA LYS A 254 2.08 14.58 20.20
C LYS A 254 0.71 13.92 20.44
N ASN A 255 -0.09 13.76 19.40
CA ASN A 255 -1.39 13.12 19.45
C ASN A 255 -1.31 11.58 19.25
N ILE A 256 -0.12 11.02 19.04
CA ILE A 256 0.05 9.56 18.96
C ILE A 256 0.11 8.98 20.35
N GLY A 257 -0.75 8.01 20.61
CA GLY A 257 -0.79 7.32 21.89
C GLY A 257 -1.79 6.16 21.89
N TRP A 258 -1.73 5.36 22.93
CA TRP A 258 -2.67 4.28 23.18
C TRP A 258 -2.89 4.07 24.68
N SER A 259 -4.14 3.83 25.07
CA SER A 259 -4.54 3.53 26.43
C SER A 259 -5.86 2.78 26.43
N LYS A 260 -6.10 1.99 27.48
CA LYS A 260 -7.40 1.38 27.73
C LYS A 260 -8.33 2.28 28.58
N HIS A 261 -7.79 3.38 29.13
CA HIS A 261 -8.45 4.19 30.15
C HIS A 261 -8.97 5.54 29.62
N PHE A 262 -8.33 6.12 28.59
CA PHE A 262 -8.68 7.45 28.10
C PHE A 262 -9.22 7.39 26.67
N GLY A 263 -10.48 7.80 26.48
CA GLY A 263 -11.21 7.66 25.20
C GLY A 263 -10.50 8.24 23.98
N LEU A 264 -9.72 9.31 24.13
CA LEU A 264 -8.92 9.91 23.07
C LEU A 264 -7.89 8.90 22.48
N TYR A 265 -7.36 8.00 23.30
CA TYR A 265 -6.30 7.07 22.95
C TYR A 265 -6.77 5.61 22.85
N THR A 266 -8.08 5.32 23.05
CA THR A 266 -8.60 3.95 22.96
C THR A 266 -8.79 3.49 21.52
N GLY A 267 -8.96 2.17 21.34
CA GLY A 267 -9.34 1.53 20.09
C GLY A 267 -8.17 1.02 19.26
N ASP A 268 -8.52 0.10 18.35
CA ASP A 268 -7.54 -0.62 17.52
C ASP A 268 -6.79 0.30 16.55
N LYS A 269 -7.43 1.37 16.08
CA LYS A 269 -6.78 2.34 15.17
C LYS A 269 -5.57 2.99 15.86
N ASN A 270 -5.76 3.49 17.08
CA ASN A 270 -4.68 4.10 17.86
C ASN A 270 -3.59 3.09 18.19
N LYS A 271 -3.98 1.87 18.61
CA LYS A 271 -3.03 0.80 18.90
C LYS A 271 -2.15 0.48 17.68
N LYS A 272 -2.75 0.28 16.52
CA LYS A 272 -2.03 -0.01 15.27
C LYS A 272 -1.13 1.15 14.84
N ARG A 273 -1.55 2.40 15.06
CA ARG A 273 -0.74 3.59 14.77
C ARG A 273 0.50 3.63 15.65
N VAL A 274 0.35 3.41 16.96
CA VAL A 274 1.47 3.29 17.91
C VAL A 274 2.41 2.16 17.50
N GLN A 275 1.88 0.97 17.17
CA GLN A 275 2.70 -0.16 16.75
C GLN A 275 3.58 0.18 15.55
N VAL A 276 3.06 0.86 14.52
CA VAL A 276 3.86 1.28 13.37
C VAL A 276 4.97 2.24 13.77
N VAL A 277 4.67 3.23 14.62
CA VAL A 277 5.68 4.20 15.05
C VAL A 277 6.79 3.53 15.87
N LEU A 278 6.43 2.62 16.78
CA LEU A 278 7.41 1.86 17.56
C LEU A 278 8.25 0.93 16.67
N GLU A 279 7.63 0.29 15.68
CA GLU A 279 8.34 -0.52 14.68
C GLU A 279 9.35 0.30 13.88
N VAL A 280 8.95 1.47 13.39
CA VAL A 280 9.84 2.40 12.67
C VAL A 280 11.03 2.82 13.54
N ILE A 281 10.79 3.13 14.81
CA ILE A 281 11.86 3.46 15.77
C ILE A 281 12.79 2.26 15.97
N GLU A 282 12.23 1.06 16.19
CA GLU A 282 13.01 -0.15 16.44
C GLU A 282 13.87 -0.52 15.23
N LYS A 283 13.33 -0.49 14.00
CA LYS A 283 14.10 -0.70 12.77
C LYS A 283 15.29 0.26 12.67
N PHE A 284 15.07 1.53 12.98
CA PHE A 284 16.14 2.53 12.95
C PHE A 284 17.23 2.26 13.99
N VAL A 285 16.86 2.02 15.25
CA VAL A 285 17.87 1.86 16.33
C VAL A 285 18.56 0.50 16.32
N SER A 286 17.90 -0.54 15.83
CA SER A 286 18.46 -1.88 15.69
C SER A 286 19.26 -2.08 14.41
N GLN A 287 19.08 -1.23 13.41
CA GLN A 287 19.58 -1.39 12.04
C GLN A 287 19.16 -2.73 11.41
N ARG A 288 17.93 -3.18 11.76
CA ARG A 288 17.31 -4.40 11.23
C ARG A 288 16.09 -4.05 10.41
N ASN A 289 15.86 -4.82 9.38
CA ASN A 289 14.71 -4.64 8.52
C ASN A 289 13.44 -5.27 9.13
N GLU A 290 13.59 -6.32 9.90
CA GLU A 290 12.49 -7.05 10.54
C GLU A 290 12.43 -6.77 12.03
N VAL A 291 11.21 -6.58 12.54
CA VAL A 291 10.92 -6.43 13.96
C VAL A 291 9.99 -7.58 14.38
N SER A 292 10.39 -8.32 15.42
CA SER A 292 9.55 -9.39 15.98
C SER A 292 8.24 -8.82 16.51
N GLU A 293 7.21 -9.66 16.60
CA GLU A 293 5.95 -9.29 17.26
C GLU A 293 6.20 -8.81 18.70
N PHE A 294 5.48 -7.77 19.09
CA PHE A 294 5.60 -7.16 20.40
C PHE A 294 4.26 -6.68 20.94
N SER A 295 4.18 -6.57 22.26
CA SER A 295 3.14 -5.83 22.95
C SER A 295 3.60 -4.40 23.25
N ILE A 296 2.64 -3.48 23.35
CA ILE A 296 2.91 -2.09 23.75
C ILE A 296 2.98 -2.06 25.27
N GLU A 297 4.11 -1.66 25.82
CA GLU A 297 4.33 -1.46 27.25
C GLU A 297 4.27 0.02 27.60
N HIS A 298 3.56 0.34 28.70
CA HIS A 298 3.52 1.66 29.34
C HIS A 298 4.58 1.75 30.43
N MET A 299 5.56 2.63 30.27
CA MET A 299 6.62 2.81 31.26
C MET A 299 6.05 3.32 32.60
N LEU A 300 5.26 4.38 32.55
CA LEU A 300 4.41 4.83 33.66
C LEU A 300 2.98 4.31 33.47
N PRO A 301 2.27 3.96 34.55
CA PRO A 301 0.89 3.46 34.43
C PRO A 301 -0.01 4.46 33.70
N ASP A 302 -0.70 4.02 32.64
CA ASP A 302 -1.57 4.85 31.81
C ASP A 302 -2.85 5.29 32.53
N ALA A 303 -3.28 4.56 33.56
CA ALA A 303 -4.48 4.91 34.36
C ALA A 303 -4.30 6.15 35.23
N GLU A 304 -3.07 6.57 35.52
CA GLU A 304 -2.77 7.66 36.45
C GLU A 304 -2.86 9.05 35.82
N ASP A 305 -2.41 9.19 34.56
CA ASP A 305 -2.43 10.47 33.85
C ASP A 305 -2.61 10.21 32.34
N ILE A 306 -3.45 11.01 31.70
CA ILE A 306 -3.67 10.97 30.24
C ILE A 306 -2.35 11.12 29.44
N LYS A 307 -1.38 11.87 29.97
CA LYS A 307 -0.05 12.05 29.36
C LYS A 307 0.72 10.72 29.25
N ASN A 308 0.44 9.78 30.16
CA ASN A 308 1.03 8.46 30.14
C ASN A 308 0.50 7.58 28.98
N SER A 309 -0.54 8.04 28.27
CA SER A 309 -1.02 7.38 27.05
C SER A 309 -0.22 7.75 25.80
N GLN A 310 0.57 8.84 25.85
CA GLN A 310 1.32 9.35 24.68
C GLN A 310 2.50 8.45 24.32
N ILE A 311 2.90 8.51 23.05
CA ILE A 311 3.98 7.69 22.46
C ILE A 311 5.30 7.78 23.24
N GLY A 312 5.57 8.90 23.89
CA GLY A 312 6.75 9.06 24.74
C GLY A 312 6.79 8.16 25.97
N ASN A 313 5.66 7.64 26.41
CA ASN A 313 5.58 6.67 27.49
C ASN A 313 5.58 5.20 27.00
N LEU A 314 5.57 4.98 25.69
CA LEU A 314 5.35 3.67 25.10
C LEU A 314 6.64 3.08 24.54
N ILE A 315 6.82 1.77 24.73
CA ILE A 315 7.94 0.99 24.19
C ILE A 315 7.44 -0.37 23.67
N PRO A 316 8.14 -0.99 22.69
CA PRO A 316 7.89 -2.37 22.33
C PRO A 316 8.48 -3.29 23.39
N LEU A 317 7.75 -4.32 23.81
CA LEU A 317 8.23 -5.32 24.75
C LEU A 317 7.66 -6.69 24.39
N GLU A 318 8.41 -7.75 24.62
CA GLU A 318 7.96 -9.12 24.46
C GLU A 318 6.72 -9.39 25.32
N GLU A 319 5.71 -10.06 24.78
CA GLU A 319 4.43 -10.28 25.46
C GLU A 319 4.61 -10.97 26.81
N LYS A 320 5.52 -11.97 26.89
CA LYS A 320 5.82 -12.67 28.14
C LYS A 320 6.44 -11.76 29.21
N LEU A 321 7.31 -10.84 28.82
CA LEU A 321 7.94 -9.90 29.74
C LEU A 321 6.92 -8.85 30.19
N ASN A 322 6.11 -8.34 29.26
CA ASN A 322 5.10 -7.34 29.56
C ASN A 322 4.03 -7.88 30.52
N GLY A 323 3.54 -9.11 30.31
CA GLY A 323 2.55 -9.74 31.19
C GLY A 323 2.98 -9.85 32.65
N ASN A 324 4.28 -9.91 32.94
CA ASN A 324 4.85 -10.00 34.29
C ASN A 324 5.02 -8.63 34.98
N LEU A 325 4.94 -7.54 34.23
CA LEU A 325 5.17 -6.19 34.78
C LEU A 325 3.93 -5.59 35.41
N GLY A 326 2.78 -5.75 34.79
CA GLY A 326 1.51 -5.21 35.31
C GLY A 326 1.61 -3.71 35.61
N LYS A 327 1.17 -3.32 36.84
CA LYS A 327 1.17 -1.93 37.31
C LYS A 327 2.40 -1.58 38.16
N LYS A 328 3.52 -2.27 38.01
CA LYS A 328 4.73 -2.00 38.78
C LYS A 328 5.24 -0.58 38.51
N PRO A 329 5.83 0.07 39.53
CA PRO A 329 6.46 1.37 39.35
C PRO A 329 7.68 1.24 38.41
N LEU A 330 8.02 2.32 37.68
CA LEU A 330 9.09 2.33 36.71
C LEU A 330 10.45 1.84 37.26
N SER A 331 10.71 2.14 38.54
CA SER A 331 11.93 1.70 39.23
C SER A 331 12.12 0.18 39.24
N GLU A 332 11.04 -0.59 39.26
CA GLU A 332 11.06 -2.06 39.26
C GLU A 332 11.04 -2.68 37.86
N LYS A 333 10.83 -1.87 36.82
CA LYS A 333 10.74 -2.32 35.40
C LYS A 333 12.10 -2.36 34.72
N TRP A 334 13.09 -1.60 35.16
CA TRP A 334 14.37 -1.42 34.48
C TRP A 334 15.10 -2.73 34.18
N ASP A 335 15.16 -3.65 35.14
CA ASP A 335 15.87 -4.93 34.99
C ASP A 335 15.19 -5.85 33.95
N VAL A 336 13.88 -5.68 33.74
CA VAL A 336 13.13 -6.40 32.71
C VAL A 336 13.43 -5.78 31.35
N TYR A 337 13.45 -4.46 31.23
CA TYR A 337 13.76 -3.75 29.99
C TYR A 337 15.20 -4.02 29.52
N GLU A 338 16.15 -4.19 30.42
CA GLU A 338 17.52 -4.59 30.10
C GLU A 338 17.61 -5.96 29.42
N LYS A 339 16.69 -6.87 29.74
CA LYS A 339 16.65 -8.24 29.20
C LYS A 339 15.91 -8.33 27.87
N SER A 340 15.24 -7.25 27.45
CA SER A 340 14.48 -7.23 26.19
C SER A 340 15.40 -7.39 24.98
N THR A 341 14.91 -8.08 23.95
CA THR A 341 15.60 -8.18 22.65
C THR A 341 15.48 -6.88 21.83
N PHE A 342 14.49 -6.01 22.17
CA PHE A 342 14.30 -4.73 21.51
C PHE A 342 15.35 -3.70 21.91
N PHE A 343 16.00 -3.13 20.90
CA PHE A 343 17.08 -2.13 21.11
C PHE A 343 16.53 -0.82 21.66
N SER A 344 15.35 -0.39 21.21
CA SER A 344 14.69 0.82 21.72
C SER A 344 14.33 0.68 23.19
N CYS A 345 13.92 -0.51 23.64
CA CYS A 345 13.64 -0.81 25.03
C CYS A 345 14.92 -0.71 25.91
N ARG A 346 16.01 -1.37 25.51
CA ARG A 346 17.31 -1.24 26.22
C ARG A 346 17.88 0.19 26.15
N GLY A 347 17.62 0.90 25.08
CA GLY A 347 18.01 2.31 24.89
C GLY A 347 17.37 3.22 25.95
N VAL A 348 16.11 2.99 26.27
CA VAL A 348 15.40 3.73 27.33
C VAL A 348 16.04 3.54 28.70
N VAL A 349 16.50 2.33 29.03
CA VAL A 349 17.21 2.07 30.30
C VAL A 349 18.49 2.90 30.38
N LYS A 350 19.30 2.88 29.34
CA LYS A 350 20.56 3.66 29.28
C LYS A 350 20.30 5.17 29.42
N GLN A 351 19.19 5.64 28.89
CA GLN A 351 18.88 7.08 28.87
C GLN A 351 18.23 7.58 30.16
N TYR A 352 17.40 6.76 30.85
CA TYR A 352 16.51 7.24 31.91
C TYR A 352 16.66 6.52 33.26
N LYS A 353 17.34 5.36 33.39
CA LYS A 353 17.46 4.62 34.67
C LYS A 353 18.03 5.49 35.80
N SER A 354 18.94 6.41 35.48
CA SER A 354 19.59 7.33 36.44
C SER A 354 19.07 8.78 36.36
N LYS A 355 17.97 9.04 35.64
CA LYS A 355 17.43 10.39 35.45
C LYS A 355 15.93 10.38 35.66
N SER A 356 15.33 11.55 35.89
CA SER A 356 13.89 11.70 35.88
C SER A 356 13.32 11.42 34.50
N PHE A 357 12.28 10.60 34.44
CA PHE A 357 11.56 10.28 33.22
C PHE A 357 10.34 11.19 33.06
N ASP A 358 10.21 11.78 31.87
CA ASP A 358 9.09 12.63 31.47
C ASP A 358 8.58 12.20 30.08
N PRO A 359 7.37 11.64 29.98
CA PRO A 359 6.80 11.18 28.71
C PRO A 359 6.69 12.28 27.64
N GLN A 360 6.38 13.52 28.04
CA GLN A 360 6.22 14.62 27.10
C GLN A 360 7.56 15.02 26.47
N LYS A 361 8.60 15.16 27.29
CA LYS A 361 9.95 15.45 26.79
C LYS A 361 10.46 14.32 25.90
N ARG A 362 10.17 13.07 26.25
CA ARG A 362 10.52 11.95 25.36
C ARG A 362 9.72 11.95 24.07
N THR A 363 8.42 12.34 24.08
CA THR A 363 7.62 12.51 22.86
C THR A 363 8.27 13.52 21.92
N GLU A 364 8.70 14.68 22.42
CA GLU A 364 9.38 15.71 21.61
C GLU A 364 10.74 15.24 21.10
N PHE A 365 11.50 14.52 21.90
CA PHE A 365 12.75 13.91 21.47
C PHE A 365 12.53 12.89 20.34
N LEU A 366 11.54 12.00 20.49
CA LEU A 366 11.21 11.01 19.47
C LEU A 366 10.69 11.66 18.18
N ALA A 367 9.86 12.72 18.29
CA ALA A 367 9.41 13.48 17.13
C ALA A 367 10.59 14.03 16.32
N LYS A 368 11.55 14.66 17.00
CA LYS A 368 12.75 15.22 16.37
C LYS A 368 13.62 14.13 15.75
N LEU A 369 13.81 13.01 16.45
CA LEU A 369 14.57 11.86 15.95
C LEU A 369 13.94 11.30 14.68
N ILE A 370 12.62 11.04 14.68
CA ILE A 370 11.93 10.46 13.55
C ILE A 370 11.96 11.42 12.35
N PHE A 371 11.64 12.69 12.55
CA PHE A 371 11.58 13.64 11.46
C PHE A 371 12.94 13.86 10.78
N ASN A 372 14.01 14.00 11.56
CA ASN A 372 15.33 14.36 11.04
C ASN A 372 16.18 13.16 10.62
N ASN A 373 16.08 12.02 11.32
CA ASN A 373 17.03 10.92 11.17
C ASN A 373 16.42 9.63 10.67
N VAL A 374 15.11 9.40 10.91
CA VAL A 374 14.46 8.15 10.50
C VAL A 374 13.79 8.31 9.15
N LEU A 375 12.94 9.34 9.00
CA LEU A 375 12.22 9.60 7.77
C LEU A 375 13.06 10.33 6.73
N GLU A 376 14.02 11.15 7.15
CA GLU A 376 15.03 11.82 6.31
C GLU A 376 14.47 12.54 5.08
N LEU A 377 13.18 12.94 5.08
CA LEU A 377 12.51 13.50 3.90
C LEU A 377 13.16 14.77 3.34
N ASN A 378 13.98 15.46 4.15
CA ASN A 378 14.75 16.62 3.73
C ASN A 378 16.09 16.29 3.07
N GLN A 379 16.54 15.03 3.17
CA GLN A 379 17.86 14.58 2.72
C GLN A 379 17.83 13.79 1.41
N PHE A 380 16.62 13.41 0.94
CA PHE A 380 16.49 12.74 -0.35
C PHE A 380 16.79 13.71 -1.49
N ASP A 381 17.85 13.44 -2.20
CA ASP A 381 18.31 14.18 -3.38
C ASP A 381 18.61 13.15 -4.48
N PHE A 382 17.72 13.10 -5.48
CA PHE A 382 17.82 12.18 -6.61
C PHE A 382 18.65 12.74 -7.76
N SER A 383 19.15 13.97 -7.64
CA SER A 383 20.02 14.62 -8.63
C SER A 383 21.49 14.27 -8.47
N LYS A 384 21.86 13.58 -7.39
CA LYS A 384 23.25 13.16 -7.10
C LYS A 384 23.42 11.68 -7.38
N ASP A 385 24.45 11.36 -8.15
CA ASP A 385 24.91 10.01 -8.44
C ASP A 385 25.48 9.30 -7.19
#